data_1ad2e71ffd2bfa0376e4dd911a4f5a6c
#
_entry.id   1ad2e71ffd2bfa0376e4dd911a4f5a6c
#
_cell.length_a   1.000
_cell.length_b   1.000
_cell.length_c   1.000
_cell.angle_alpha   90.00
_cell.angle_beta   90.00
_cell.angle_gamma   90.00
#
_symmetry.space_group_name_H-M   'P 1'
#
loop_
_entity.id
_entity.type
_entity.pdbx_description
1 polymer ?
#
loop_
_entity_poly.entity_id
_entity_poly.type
_entity_poly.pdbx_seq_one_letter_code
_entity_poly.pdbx_strand_id
1 'polypeptide(L)'
;GELEVFLIYRAEEQMPIQYLNLDIPFSGEVECMGSMEGMTADIGVNLGETQLNVEPDEDGEERILNLEANLELAIRIYQEEELDLLGDMFSTSACIQVETEQFDYESLLTRNNAKTRIVERIKRKENQAGILQVCYVEGTVKVDDIRTTEEGVVVDGAVEVRLLYIAEDDTRPMNSMTGYLPFTYLVEAKNLSPDTIFHITPTLEQISSIMLGSDEVEIKAVVNLSIIAFARRQCPVIVDMSVAEIDYEKMNQLAGIIGYMVQEGDTLWTIAKRYFTSIDSIRKVNQLERDELSPGQKLVIVKG
;
A
#
# COMPACT_ATOMS: atom_id res chain seq x y z
N GLY A 1 -2.91 7.18 19.75
CA GLY A 1 -3.88 8.01 19.01
C GLY A 1 -4.69 8.90 19.93
N GLU A 2 -5.60 9.64 19.32
CA GLU A 2 -6.55 10.49 20.02
C GLU A 2 -7.95 10.20 19.49
N LEU A 3 -8.92 10.12 20.40
CA LEU A 3 -10.33 10.01 20.08
C LEU A 3 -10.98 11.37 20.31
N GLU A 4 -11.39 12.02 19.21
CA GLU A 4 -12.16 13.26 19.28
C GLU A 4 -13.61 12.94 19.63
N VAL A 5 -14.11 13.56 20.71
CA VAL A 5 -15.48 13.37 21.18
C VAL A 5 -16.18 14.72 21.17
N PHE A 6 -17.22 14.82 20.36
CA PHE A 6 -18.12 15.97 20.34
C PHE A 6 -19.47 15.59 20.92
N LEU A 7 -19.85 16.28 21.97
CA LEU A 7 -21.12 16.06 22.69
C LEU A 7 -21.97 17.29 22.61
N ILE A 8 -23.27 17.08 22.36
CA ILE A 8 -24.30 18.11 22.46
C ILE A 8 -25.24 17.68 23.57
N TYR A 9 -25.50 18.58 24.46
CA TYR A 9 -26.39 18.31 25.58
C TYR A 9 -27.23 19.52 25.97
N ARG A 10 -28.28 19.28 26.70
CA ARG A 10 -29.11 20.28 27.36
C ARG A 10 -29.19 19.91 28.83
N ALA A 11 -28.68 20.78 29.70
CA ALA A 11 -28.62 20.51 31.12
C ALA A 11 -30.03 20.41 31.77
N GLU A 12 -30.98 21.24 31.33
CA GLU A 12 -32.38 21.22 31.71
C GLU A 12 -33.25 21.61 30.54
N GLU A 13 -34.56 21.26 30.55
CA GLU A 13 -35.47 21.48 29.41
C GLU A 13 -35.54 22.93 28.91
N GLN A 14 -35.35 23.91 29.80
CA GLN A 14 -35.41 25.34 29.47
C GLN A 14 -34.03 25.97 29.19
N MET A 15 -32.92 25.22 29.38
CA MET A 15 -31.60 25.73 29.15
C MET A 15 -31.22 25.69 27.66
N PRO A 16 -30.36 26.60 27.22
CA PRO A 16 -29.85 26.55 25.85
C PRO A 16 -29.04 25.26 25.60
N ILE A 17 -29.00 24.85 24.35
CA ILE A 17 -28.14 23.74 23.91
C ILE A 17 -26.67 24.12 24.12
N GLN A 18 -25.92 23.23 24.73
CA GLN A 18 -24.49 23.36 24.98
C GLN A 18 -23.75 22.26 24.22
N TYR A 19 -22.48 22.46 23.99
CA TYR A 19 -21.62 21.44 23.41
C TYR A 19 -20.31 21.35 24.16
N LEU A 20 -19.72 20.17 24.12
CA LEU A 20 -18.43 19.84 24.71
C LEU A 20 -17.58 19.16 23.65
N ASN A 21 -16.33 19.59 23.50
CA ASN A 21 -15.34 18.98 22.66
C ASN A 21 -14.19 18.45 23.51
N LEU A 22 -13.86 17.17 23.38
CA LEU A 22 -12.85 16.49 24.17
C LEU A 22 -11.96 15.67 23.27
N ASP A 23 -10.65 15.76 23.47
CA ASP A 23 -9.66 14.91 22.86
C ASP A 23 -9.17 13.90 23.89
N ILE A 24 -9.49 12.62 23.69
CA ILE A 24 -9.15 11.55 24.62
C ILE A 24 -7.95 10.78 24.03
N PRO A 25 -6.76 10.94 24.62
CA PRO A 25 -5.61 10.18 24.16
C PRO A 25 -5.73 8.71 24.54
N PHE A 26 -5.34 7.83 23.63
CA PHE A 26 -5.23 6.40 23.88
C PHE A 26 -3.90 5.85 23.39
N SER A 27 -3.41 4.82 24.07
CA SER A 27 -2.26 4.04 23.65
C SER A 27 -2.44 2.60 24.07
N GLY A 28 -1.85 1.68 23.30
CA GLY A 28 -1.91 0.25 23.60
C GLY A 28 -0.85 -0.50 22.83
N GLU A 29 -0.58 -1.71 23.25
CA GLU A 29 0.30 -2.66 22.61
C GLU A 29 -0.49 -3.89 22.19
N VAL A 30 -0.23 -4.37 20.98
CA VAL A 30 -0.88 -5.57 20.44
C VAL A 30 0.20 -6.56 20.06
N GLU A 31 0.12 -7.75 20.64
CA GLU A 31 1.01 -8.85 20.29
C GLU A 31 0.64 -9.40 18.90
N CYS A 32 1.59 -9.33 17.97
CA CYS A 32 1.47 -9.95 16.66
C CYS A 32 2.46 -11.12 16.57
N MET A 33 1.95 -12.34 16.54
CA MET A 33 2.80 -13.54 16.45
C MET A 33 3.66 -13.50 15.18
N GLY A 34 4.97 -13.67 15.33
CA GLY A 34 5.93 -13.67 14.24
C GLY A 34 6.45 -12.29 13.86
N SER A 35 5.98 -11.19 14.47
CA SER A 35 6.55 -9.87 14.24
C SER A 35 7.92 -9.72 14.90
N MET A 36 8.85 -9.07 14.18
CA MET A 36 10.20 -8.77 14.64
C MET A 36 10.56 -7.33 14.34
N GLU A 37 11.54 -6.81 15.06
CA GLU A 37 12.09 -5.48 14.81
C GLU A 37 12.63 -5.38 13.38
N GLY A 38 12.31 -4.28 12.68
CA GLY A 38 12.72 -4.05 11.29
C GLY A 38 11.69 -4.44 10.24
N MET A 39 10.63 -5.15 10.61
CA MET A 39 9.51 -5.42 9.70
C MET A 39 8.70 -4.15 9.38
N THR A 40 8.07 -4.13 8.24
CA THR A 40 7.19 -3.03 7.82
C THR A 40 5.78 -3.29 8.31
N ALA A 41 5.25 -2.42 9.17
CA ALA A 41 3.87 -2.47 9.62
C ALA A 41 3.00 -1.43 8.91
N ASP A 42 1.79 -1.83 8.54
CA ASP A 42 0.68 -0.99 8.12
C ASP A 42 -0.48 -1.21 9.08
N ILE A 43 -0.88 -0.14 9.79
CA ILE A 43 -1.84 -0.22 10.88
C ILE A 43 -2.98 0.74 10.58
N GLY A 44 -4.17 0.20 10.36
CA GLY A 44 -5.43 0.94 10.29
C GLY A 44 -6.15 0.87 11.64
N VAL A 45 -6.71 2.00 12.08
CA VAL A 45 -7.52 2.10 13.30
C VAL A 45 -8.91 2.56 12.90
N ASN A 46 -9.93 1.81 13.28
CA ASN A 46 -11.32 2.15 13.06
C ASN A 46 -12.04 2.24 14.40
N LEU A 47 -13.00 3.14 14.49
CA LEU A 47 -13.91 3.23 15.63
C LEU A 47 -14.98 2.15 15.45
N GLY A 48 -15.08 1.25 16.40
CA GLY A 48 -16.11 0.23 16.47
C GLY A 48 -17.35 0.69 17.24
N GLU A 49 -17.89 -0.21 18.05
CA GLU A 49 -19.08 0.09 18.87
C GLU A 49 -18.75 1.12 19.97
N THR A 50 -19.63 2.09 20.12
CA THR A 50 -19.51 3.14 21.14
C THR A 50 -20.78 3.19 21.99
N GLN A 51 -20.63 3.38 23.29
CA GLN A 51 -21.72 3.55 24.22
C GLN A 51 -21.50 4.81 25.07
N LEU A 52 -22.54 5.60 25.23
CA LEU A 52 -22.54 6.77 26.08
C LEU A 52 -23.66 6.62 27.13
N ASN A 53 -23.30 6.62 28.41
CA ASN A 53 -24.23 6.56 29.51
C ASN A 53 -24.13 7.82 30.35
N VAL A 54 -25.27 8.28 30.86
CA VAL A 54 -25.35 9.37 31.84
C VAL A 54 -25.50 8.74 33.22
N GLU A 55 -24.64 9.09 34.14
CA GLU A 55 -24.61 8.55 35.49
C GLU A 55 -24.78 9.66 36.52
N PRO A 56 -25.38 9.35 37.70
CA PRO A 56 -25.47 10.31 38.75
C PRO A 56 -24.11 10.58 39.41
N ASP A 57 -23.93 11.83 39.85
CA ASP A 57 -22.78 12.23 40.66
C ASP A 57 -23.01 11.88 42.16
N GLU A 58 -22.10 12.33 43.04
CA GLU A 58 -22.17 12.09 44.48
C GLU A 58 -23.42 12.69 45.13
N ASP A 59 -24.01 13.72 44.53
CA ASP A 59 -25.23 14.38 44.99
C ASP A 59 -26.50 13.73 44.41
N GLY A 60 -26.37 12.74 43.54
CA GLY A 60 -27.45 12.02 42.88
C GLY A 60 -28.00 12.73 41.65
N GLU A 61 -27.28 13.70 41.09
CA GLU A 61 -27.63 14.42 39.89
C GLU A 61 -26.94 13.82 38.65
N GLU A 62 -27.67 13.64 37.56
CA GLU A 62 -27.16 13.06 36.31
C GLU A 62 -26.21 14.02 35.59
N ARG A 63 -24.92 14.02 35.99
CA ARG A 63 -23.88 14.94 35.50
C ARG A 63 -22.62 14.26 35.00
N ILE A 64 -22.49 12.94 35.22
CA ILE A 64 -21.35 12.19 34.79
C ILE A 64 -21.66 11.54 33.44
N LEU A 65 -20.80 11.75 32.47
CA LEU A 65 -20.87 11.09 31.15
C LEU A 65 -19.82 10.00 31.11
N ASN A 66 -20.28 8.76 31.03
CA ASN A 66 -19.41 7.59 30.85
C ASN A 66 -19.42 7.16 29.37
N LEU A 67 -18.28 7.31 28.69
CA LEU A 67 -18.09 6.95 27.31
C LEU A 67 -17.22 5.70 27.21
N GLU A 68 -17.76 4.65 26.59
CA GLU A 68 -17.03 3.45 26.22
C GLU A 68 -16.92 3.40 24.69
N ALA A 69 -15.72 3.12 24.18
CA ALA A 69 -15.46 3.00 22.76
C ALA A 69 -14.54 1.82 22.46
N ASN A 70 -14.93 1.00 21.50
CA ASN A 70 -14.10 -0.09 20.99
C ASN A 70 -13.31 0.38 19.78
N LEU A 71 -12.01 0.09 19.76
CA LEU A 71 -11.15 0.37 18.62
C LEU A 71 -10.83 -0.94 17.91
N GLU A 72 -11.08 -0.96 16.61
CA GLU A 72 -10.76 -2.09 15.74
C GLU A 72 -9.45 -1.80 15.01
N LEU A 73 -8.47 -2.70 15.15
CA LEU A 73 -7.15 -2.58 14.55
C LEU A 73 -7.01 -3.54 13.38
N ALA A 74 -6.73 -3.01 12.19
CA ALA A 74 -6.34 -3.79 11.02
C ALA A 74 -4.81 -3.70 10.87
N ILE A 75 -4.11 -4.79 11.19
CA ILE A 75 -2.65 -4.82 11.19
C ILE A 75 -2.15 -5.71 10.06
N ARG A 76 -1.27 -5.18 9.20
CA ARG A 76 -0.51 -5.93 8.19
C ARG A 76 0.96 -5.75 8.48
N ILE A 77 1.68 -6.86 8.52
CA ILE A 77 3.12 -6.84 8.77
C ILE A 77 3.81 -7.55 7.60
N TYR A 78 4.78 -6.88 7.01
CA TYR A 78 5.54 -7.37 5.87
C TYR A 78 6.99 -7.60 6.29
N GLN A 79 7.51 -8.77 5.93
CA GLN A 79 8.92 -9.12 6.07
C GLN A 79 9.52 -9.23 4.67
N GLU A 80 10.69 -8.64 4.47
CA GLU A 80 11.47 -8.83 3.26
C GLU A 80 12.40 -10.02 3.46
N GLU A 81 12.39 -10.94 2.50
CA GLU A 81 13.21 -12.14 2.49
C GLU A 81 13.97 -12.28 1.18
N GLU A 82 15.20 -12.77 1.25
CA GLU A 82 15.96 -13.16 0.08
C GLU A 82 15.84 -14.68 -0.09
N LEU A 83 15.40 -15.11 -1.26
CA LEU A 83 15.24 -16.53 -1.59
C LEU A 83 16.17 -16.90 -2.74
N ASP A 84 17.02 -17.90 -2.50
CA ASP A 84 17.81 -18.54 -3.53
C ASP A 84 17.00 -19.68 -4.17
N LEU A 85 16.58 -19.46 -5.43
CA LEU A 85 15.79 -20.42 -6.19
C LEU A 85 16.60 -21.03 -7.32
N LEU A 86 16.52 -22.36 -7.47
CA LEU A 86 17.19 -23.07 -8.54
C LEU A 86 16.40 -22.97 -9.84
N GLY A 87 16.81 -22.06 -10.72
CA GLY A 87 16.11 -21.80 -11.98
C GLY A 87 16.62 -22.61 -13.18
N ASP A 88 17.87 -23.05 -13.16
CA ASP A 88 18.47 -23.86 -14.24
C ASP A 88 19.63 -24.71 -13.73
N MET A 89 19.88 -25.85 -14.37
CA MET A 89 21.02 -26.71 -14.11
C MET A 89 21.47 -27.44 -15.37
N PHE A 90 22.71 -27.85 -15.40
CA PHE A 90 23.24 -28.76 -16.41
C PHE A 90 24.40 -29.60 -15.86
N SER A 91 24.76 -30.64 -16.58
CA SER A 91 25.94 -31.47 -16.29
C SER A 91 26.84 -31.58 -17.54
N THR A 92 28.15 -31.71 -17.31
CA THR A 92 29.12 -31.98 -18.38
C THR A 92 29.22 -33.48 -18.70
N SER A 93 28.69 -34.34 -17.82
CA SER A 93 28.81 -35.80 -17.90
C SER A 93 27.49 -36.56 -18.04
N ALA A 94 26.36 -35.88 -17.97
CA ALA A 94 25.04 -36.48 -18.05
C ALA A 94 24.05 -35.52 -18.73
N CYS A 95 23.01 -36.07 -19.37
CA CYS A 95 21.92 -35.29 -19.90
C CYS A 95 20.89 -35.07 -18.77
N ILE A 96 20.79 -33.85 -18.28
CA ILE A 96 19.80 -33.48 -17.26
C ILE A 96 18.55 -32.94 -17.95
N GLN A 97 17.41 -33.55 -17.63
CA GLN A 97 16.08 -33.01 -17.98
C GLN A 97 15.46 -32.48 -16.70
N VAL A 98 15.09 -31.21 -16.73
CA VAL A 98 14.48 -30.52 -15.58
C VAL A 98 12.99 -30.32 -15.81
N GLU A 99 12.21 -30.49 -14.76
CA GLU A 99 10.82 -30.10 -14.70
C GLU A 99 10.73 -28.79 -13.89
N THR A 100 10.10 -27.78 -14.48
CA THR A 100 10.03 -26.44 -13.85
C THR A 100 8.58 -26.05 -13.64
N GLU A 101 8.32 -25.42 -12.51
CA GLU A 101 7.07 -24.72 -12.20
C GLU A 101 7.31 -23.21 -12.06
N GLN A 102 6.25 -22.42 -12.29
CA GLN A 102 6.31 -20.99 -12.08
C GLN A 102 6.12 -20.69 -10.59
N PHE A 103 7.11 -20.04 -10.00
CA PHE A 103 7.04 -19.54 -8.62
C PHE A 103 6.59 -18.08 -8.64
N ASP A 104 5.44 -17.81 -8.02
CA ASP A 104 4.90 -16.47 -7.86
C ASP A 104 5.44 -15.82 -6.59
N TYR A 105 5.92 -14.59 -6.70
CA TYR A 105 6.36 -13.80 -5.54
C TYR A 105 6.00 -12.34 -5.71
N GLU A 106 5.95 -11.63 -4.59
CA GLU A 106 5.71 -10.20 -4.55
C GLU A 106 6.99 -9.46 -4.18
N SER A 107 7.32 -8.43 -4.96
CA SER A 107 8.46 -7.56 -4.72
C SER A 107 7.96 -6.17 -4.34
N LEU A 108 8.42 -5.63 -3.21
CA LEU A 108 8.08 -4.27 -2.79
C LEU A 108 8.62 -3.26 -3.82
N LEU A 109 7.72 -2.48 -4.43
CA LEU A 109 8.07 -1.42 -5.37
C LEU A 109 8.27 -0.09 -4.68
N THR A 110 7.32 0.28 -3.84
CA THR A 110 7.35 1.55 -3.13
C THR A 110 6.50 1.51 -1.87
N ARG A 111 6.95 2.28 -0.89
CA ARG A 111 6.18 2.67 0.28
C ARG A 111 6.25 4.18 0.38
N ASN A 112 5.10 4.84 0.34
CA ASN A 112 5.03 6.28 0.39
C ASN A 112 3.88 6.74 1.29
N ASN A 113 4.13 7.83 2.03
CA ASN A 113 3.10 8.55 2.79
C ASN A 113 3.00 9.94 2.18
N ALA A 114 1.86 10.20 1.58
CA ALA A 114 1.60 11.45 0.88
C ALA A 114 0.49 12.22 1.58
N LYS A 115 0.67 13.54 1.72
CA LYS A 115 -0.33 14.42 2.31
C LYS A 115 -0.84 15.41 1.27
N THR A 116 -2.15 15.48 1.15
CA THR A 116 -2.81 16.50 0.32
C THR A 116 -3.68 17.41 1.15
N ARG A 117 -3.63 18.70 0.85
CA ARG A 117 -4.48 19.70 1.48
C ARG A 117 -5.58 20.10 0.52
N ILE A 118 -6.80 20.04 1.00
CA ILE A 118 -8.01 20.34 0.23
C ILE A 118 -8.68 21.54 0.91
N VAL A 119 -9.12 22.49 0.10
CA VAL A 119 -9.90 23.66 0.54
C VAL A 119 -11.08 23.80 -0.39
N GLU A 120 -12.28 23.65 0.15
CA GLU A 120 -13.51 23.74 -0.62
C GLU A 120 -14.57 24.50 0.15
N ARG A 121 -15.56 25.02 -0.57
CA ARG A 121 -16.68 25.77 0.00
C ARG A 121 -17.97 24.98 -0.15
N ILE A 122 -18.66 24.83 0.98
CA ILE A 122 -19.95 24.18 1.04
C ILE A 122 -21.02 25.25 1.24
N LYS A 123 -22.02 25.24 0.37
CA LYS A 123 -23.18 26.12 0.47
C LYS A 123 -24.36 25.38 1.03
N ARG A 124 -25.10 26.04 1.95
CA ARG A 124 -26.39 25.52 2.41
C ARG A 124 -27.40 25.45 1.27
N LYS A 125 -28.36 24.59 1.39
CA LYS A 125 -29.48 24.51 0.45
C LYS A 125 -30.46 25.66 0.69
N GLU A 126 -31.11 26.14 -0.36
CA GLU A 126 -32.05 27.28 -0.29
C GLU A 126 -33.21 27.07 0.70
N ASN A 127 -33.58 25.80 0.96
CA ASN A 127 -34.67 25.46 1.89
C ASN A 127 -34.22 25.29 3.35
N GLN A 128 -32.97 25.56 3.67
CA GLN A 128 -32.43 25.53 5.03
C GLN A 128 -32.32 26.95 5.58
N ALA A 129 -32.44 27.10 6.90
CA ALA A 129 -32.23 28.37 7.58
C ALA A 129 -30.75 28.79 7.54
N GLY A 130 -30.48 30.09 7.61
CA GLY A 130 -29.13 30.66 7.64
C GLY A 130 -28.29 30.11 8.79
N ILE A 131 -26.97 30.08 8.57
CA ILE A 131 -25.99 29.60 9.56
C ILE A 131 -25.66 30.76 10.50
N LEU A 132 -25.89 30.57 11.80
CA LEU A 132 -25.43 31.48 12.85
C LEU A 132 -24.05 31.12 13.35
N GLN A 133 -23.82 29.82 13.59
CA GLN A 133 -22.56 29.30 14.13
C GLN A 133 -22.36 27.86 13.72
N VAL A 134 -21.17 27.52 13.23
CA VAL A 134 -20.76 26.12 13.05
C VAL A 134 -20.29 25.58 14.40
N CYS A 135 -20.89 24.47 14.84
CA CYS A 135 -20.57 23.83 16.11
C CYS A 135 -19.57 22.71 15.94
N TYR A 136 -19.70 21.94 14.84
CA TYR A 136 -18.86 20.78 14.61
C TYR A 136 -18.69 20.48 13.13
N VAL A 137 -17.54 19.94 12.78
CA VAL A 137 -17.23 19.43 11.44
C VAL A 137 -16.53 18.09 11.56
N GLU A 138 -17.03 17.11 10.83
CA GLU A 138 -16.40 15.79 10.68
C GLU A 138 -16.21 15.45 9.22
N GLY A 139 -15.31 14.53 8.94
CA GLY A 139 -15.02 14.08 7.58
C GLY A 139 -14.65 12.61 7.52
N THR A 140 -15.04 11.96 6.42
CA THR A 140 -14.64 10.59 6.10
C THR A 140 -13.99 10.57 4.73
N VAL A 141 -12.77 10.07 4.63
CA VAL A 141 -12.06 9.94 3.35
C VAL A 141 -12.55 8.71 2.63
N LYS A 142 -12.93 8.89 1.35
CA LYS A 142 -13.31 7.81 0.44
C LYS A 142 -12.41 7.85 -0.77
N VAL A 143 -11.83 6.72 -1.13
CA VAL A 143 -11.09 6.52 -2.38
C VAL A 143 -12.08 5.95 -3.39
N ASP A 144 -12.22 6.63 -4.53
CA ASP A 144 -13.16 6.28 -5.59
C ASP A 144 -12.49 5.48 -6.70
N ASP A 145 -11.26 5.86 -7.07
CA ASP A 145 -10.52 5.21 -8.15
C ASP A 145 -9.01 5.29 -7.95
N ILE A 146 -8.32 4.26 -8.47
CA ILE A 146 -6.86 4.14 -8.42
C ILE A 146 -6.38 3.80 -9.83
N ARG A 147 -5.57 4.68 -10.42
CA ARG A 147 -5.06 4.49 -11.78
C ARG A 147 -3.55 4.54 -11.81
N THR A 148 -2.94 3.63 -12.56
CA THR A 148 -1.51 3.65 -12.85
C THR A 148 -1.22 4.55 -14.05
N THR A 149 -0.15 5.35 -13.94
CA THR A 149 0.38 6.20 -15.01
C THR A 149 1.89 5.95 -15.16
N GLU A 150 2.51 6.53 -16.16
CA GLU A 150 3.98 6.45 -16.33
C GLU A 150 4.74 7.13 -15.17
N GLU A 151 4.13 8.12 -14.51
CA GLU A 151 4.74 8.89 -13.42
C GLU A 151 4.48 8.28 -12.04
N GLY A 152 3.46 7.43 -11.91
CA GLY A 152 3.08 6.85 -10.62
C GLY A 152 1.63 6.39 -10.55
N VAL A 153 1.09 6.45 -9.35
CA VAL A 153 -0.29 6.06 -9.02
C VAL A 153 -1.11 7.31 -8.78
N VAL A 154 -2.16 7.49 -9.56
CA VAL A 154 -3.16 8.54 -9.33
C VAL A 154 -4.27 7.97 -8.47
N VAL A 155 -4.52 8.62 -7.35
CA VAL A 155 -5.60 8.31 -6.41
C VAL A 155 -6.64 9.42 -6.51
N ASP A 156 -7.84 9.07 -6.95
CA ASP A 156 -9.01 9.94 -6.96
C ASP A 156 -9.91 9.59 -5.78
N GLY A 157 -10.46 10.59 -5.14
CA GLY A 157 -11.36 10.38 -4.01
C GLY A 157 -12.02 11.68 -3.55
N ALA A 158 -12.75 11.56 -2.46
CA ALA A 158 -13.38 12.72 -1.83
C ALA A 158 -13.40 12.58 -0.30
N VAL A 159 -13.35 13.70 0.38
CA VAL A 159 -13.72 13.76 1.80
C VAL A 159 -15.20 14.07 1.88
N GLU A 160 -15.99 13.12 2.36
CA GLU A 160 -17.39 13.36 2.73
C GLU A 160 -17.41 14.11 4.06
N VAL A 161 -17.93 15.33 4.05
CA VAL A 161 -17.96 16.21 5.20
C VAL A 161 -19.36 16.36 5.73
N ARG A 162 -19.52 16.28 7.02
CA ARG A 162 -20.75 16.60 7.72
C ARG A 162 -20.51 17.77 8.69
N LEU A 163 -21.34 18.78 8.58
CA LEU A 163 -21.34 19.97 9.42
C LEU A 163 -22.58 20.00 10.30
N LEU A 164 -22.40 20.36 11.56
CA LEU A 164 -23.46 20.68 12.49
C LEU A 164 -23.39 22.16 12.82
N TYR A 165 -24.51 22.86 12.76
CA TYR A 165 -24.57 24.31 12.97
C TYR A 165 -25.83 24.76 13.66
N ILE A 166 -25.74 25.90 14.36
CA ILE A 166 -26.88 26.65 14.86
C ILE A 166 -27.44 27.49 13.73
N ALA A 167 -28.72 27.38 13.49
CA ALA A 167 -29.46 28.05 12.42
C ALA A 167 -30.24 29.27 12.91
N GLU A 168 -30.56 30.17 11.99
CA GLU A 168 -31.43 31.33 12.17
C GLU A 168 -32.92 30.92 12.26
N ASP A 169 -33.22 29.85 13.01
CA ASP A 169 -34.56 29.32 13.16
C ASP A 169 -34.75 28.85 14.61
N ASP A 170 -35.48 29.63 15.38
CA ASP A 170 -35.76 29.34 16.81
C ASP A 170 -36.56 28.06 17.00
N THR A 171 -37.30 27.61 15.97
CA THR A 171 -38.10 26.37 16.06
C THR A 171 -37.26 25.14 15.80
N ARG A 172 -36.17 25.27 15.02
CA ARG A 172 -35.18 24.24 14.71
C ARG A 172 -33.77 24.79 14.78
N PRO A 173 -33.29 25.09 16.00
CA PRO A 173 -32.01 25.80 16.16
C PRO A 173 -30.80 24.99 15.73
N MET A 174 -30.90 23.65 15.65
CA MET A 174 -29.81 22.78 15.22
C MET A 174 -30.11 22.18 13.86
N ASN A 175 -29.16 22.34 12.93
CA ASN A 175 -29.24 21.78 11.60
C ASN A 175 -27.89 21.17 11.18
N SER A 176 -27.94 20.31 10.17
CA SER A 176 -26.73 19.72 9.58
C SER A 176 -26.71 19.90 8.08
N MET A 177 -25.51 19.95 7.52
CA MET A 177 -25.31 19.87 6.08
C MET A 177 -24.15 18.96 5.75
N THR A 178 -24.23 18.37 4.56
CA THR A 178 -23.23 17.46 4.04
C THR A 178 -22.64 18.02 2.74
N GLY A 179 -21.35 17.85 2.55
CA GLY A 179 -20.64 18.22 1.33
C GLY A 179 -19.56 17.23 1.00
N TYR A 180 -18.96 17.40 -0.18
CA TYR A 180 -17.87 16.56 -0.67
C TYR A 180 -16.71 17.43 -1.10
N LEU A 181 -15.52 17.10 -0.66
CA LEU A 181 -14.26 17.73 -1.03
C LEU A 181 -13.50 16.78 -1.94
N PRO A 182 -13.59 16.89 -3.26
CA PRO A 182 -12.89 16.00 -4.17
C PRO A 182 -11.38 16.27 -4.10
N PHE A 183 -10.60 15.22 -4.29
CA PHE A 183 -9.15 15.32 -4.46
C PHE A 183 -8.66 14.33 -5.51
N THR A 184 -7.58 14.73 -6.17
CA THR A 184 -6.77 13.87 -7.03
C THR A 184 -5.33 14.02 -6.56
N TYR A 185 -4.66 12.92 -6.30
CA TYR A 185 -3.27 12.93 -5.85
C TYR A 185 -2.42 11.94 -6.63
N LEU A 186 -1.27 12.40 -7.15
CA LEU A 186 -0.28 11.56 -7.79
C LEU A 186 0.77 11.13 -6.77
N VAL A 187 0.88 9.83 -6.55
CA VAL A 187 1.97 9.23 -5.79
C VAL A 187 3.03 8.75 -6.77
N GLU A 188 4.19 9.38 -6.71
CA GLU A 188 5.30 9.01 -7.56
C GLU A 188 5.77 7.58 -7.27
N ALA A 189 5.78 6.74 -8.29
CA ALA A 189 6.28 5.37 -8.24
C ALA A 189 6.80 4.95 -9.62
N LYS A 190 7.93 4.23 -9.62
CA LYS A 190 8.57 3.76 -10.86
C LYS A 190 8.33 2.27 -11.07
N ASN A 191 8.46 1.82 -12.32
CA ASN A 191 8.37 0.42 -12.70
C ASN A 191 7.01 -0.24 -12.38
N LEU A 192 5.94 0.55 -12.45
CA LEU A 192 4.58 0.06 -12.30
C LEU A 192 4.18 -0.78 -13.52
N SER A 193 3.40 -1.81 -13.28
CA SER A 193 2.77 -2.65 -14.31
C SER A 193 1.26 -2.76 -14.04
N PRO A 194 0.45 -3.21 -15.00
CA PRO A 194 -0.98 -3.44 -14.76
C PRO A 194 -1.27 -4.43 -13.62
N ASP A 195 -0.31 -5.33 -13.33
CA ASP A 195 -0.43 -6.35 -12.27
C ASP A 195 0.11 -5.87 -10.92
N THR A 196 0.41 -4.57 -10.77
CA THR A 196 0.87 -4.01 -9.50
C THR A 196 -0.26 -4.02 -8.47
N ILE A 197 0.03 -4.56 -7.29
CA ILE A 197 -0.91 -4.62 -6.17
C ILE A 197 -0.69 -3.39 -5.29
N PHE A 198 -1.78 -2.66 -4.99
CA PHE A 198 -1.74 -1.49 -4.13
C PHE A 198 -2.52 -1.74 -2.85
N HIS A 199 -1.91 -1.38 -1.72
CA HIS A 199 -2.59 -1.20 -0.46
C HIS A 199 -2.57 0.28 -0.11
N ILE A 200 -3.75 0.90 -0.10
CA ILE A 200 -3.91 2.32 0.20
C ILE A 200 -4.74 2.45 1.47
N THR A 201 -4.16 3.12 2.46
CA THR A 201 -4.83 3.44 3.73
C THR A 201 -4.98 4.95 3.80
N PRO A 202 -6.18 5.48 3.46
CA PRO A 202 -6.47 6.89 3.56
C PRO A 202 -6.82 7.26 5.01
N THR A 203 -6.31 8.40 5.48
CA THR A 203 -6.60 8.91 6.83
C THR A 203 -6.90 10.40 6.75
N LEU A 204 -7.95 10.86 7.41
CA LEU A 204 -8.17 12.28 7.64
C LEU A 204 -7.31 12.71 8.83
N GLU A 205 -6.29 13.52 8.56
CA GLU A 205 -5.37 13.97 9.60
C GLU A 205 -5.88 15.23 10.32
N GLN A 206 -6.54 16.10 9.56
CA GLN A 206 -7.09 17.35 10.09
C GLN A 206 -8.29 17.80 9.27
N ILE A 207 -9.30 18.34 9.95
CA ILE A 207 -10.42 19.03 9.34
C ILE A 207 -10.74 20.29 10.13
N SER A 208 -11.08 21.36 9.43
CA SER A 208 -11.52 22.61 10.06
C SER A 208 -12.50 23.35 9.16
N SER A 209 -13.33 24.20 9.77
CA SER A 209 -14.33 25.00 9.08
C SER A 209 -14.21 26.48 9.41
N ILE A 210 -14.45 27.33 8.42
CA ILE A 210 -14.51 28.79 8.59
C ILE A 210 -15.80 29.27 7.95
N MET A 211 -16.66 29.90 8.74
CA MET A 211 -17.89 30.50 8.25
C MET A 211 -17.57 31.77 7.44
N LEU A 212 -18.01 31.82 6.18
CA LEU A 212 -17.82 32.97 5.29
C LEU A 212 -19.04 33.90 5.28
N GLY A 213 -20.16 33.44 5.78
CA GLY A 213 -21.44 34.15 5.89
C GLY A 213 -22.52 33.21 6.38
N SER A 214 -23.78 33.60 6.32
CA SER A 214 -24.91 32.76 6.73
C SER A 214 -25.22 31.61 5.75
N ASP A 215 -24.60 31.60 4.57
CA ASP A 215 -24.93 30.68 3.48
C ASP A 215 -23.76 29.76 3.08
N GLU A 216 -22.55 30.09 3.49
CA GLU A 216 -21.34 29.42 2.97
C GLU A 216 -20.31 29.18 4.08
N VAL A 217 -19.72 27.98 4.05
CA VAL A 217 -18.64 27.58 4.95
C VAL A 217 -17.47 27.07 4.12
N GLU A 218 -16.29 27.58 4.38
CA GLU A 218 -15.04 27.07 3.83
C GLU A 218 -14.51 25.94 4.71
N ILE A 219 -14.24 24.79 4.11
CA ILE A 219 -13.69 23.61 4.78
C ILE A 219 -12.25 23.43 4.33
N LYS A 220 -11.38 23.18 5.29
CA LYS A 220 -9.99 22.80 5.08
C LYS A 220 -9.78 21.41 5.63
N ALA A 221 -9.29 20.50 4.79
CA ALA A 221 -8.98 19.13 5.17
C ALA A 221 -7.54 18.79 4.78
N VAL A 222 -6.88 17.98 5.60
CA VAL A 222 -5.59 17.36 5.28
C VAL A 222 -5.80 15.86 5.26
N VAL A 223 -5.63 15.27 4.09
CA VAL A 223 -5.73 13.83 3.87
C VAL A 223 -4.32 13.27 3.76
N ASN A 224 -4.04 12.23 4.52
CA ASN A 224 -2.84 11.43 4.43
C ASN A 224 -3.16 10.11 3.70
N LEU A 225 -2.38 9.79 2.68
CA LEU A 225 -2.48 8.56 1.89
C LEU A 225 -1.22 7.73 2.17
N SER A 226 -1.36 6.66 2.94
CA SER A 226 -0.30 5.65 3.09
C SER A 226 -0.46 4.63 1.98
N ILE A 227 0.58 4.48 1.15
CA ILE A 227 0.56 3.59 -0.02
C ILE A 227 1.72 2.63 0.07
N ILE A 228 1.40 1.34 -0.08
CA ILE A 228 2.36 0.26 -0.27
C ILE A 228 2.03 -0.41 -1.60
N ALA A 229 3.02 -0.52 -2.48
CA ALA A 229 2.84 -1.14 -3.79
C ALA A 229 3.79 -2.32 -3.98
N PHE A 230 3.27 -3.43 -4.50
CA PHE A 230 4.02 -4.63 -4.81
C PHE A 230 3.91 -4.98 -6.29
N ALA A 231 5.03 -5.37 -6.90
CA ALA A 231 5.01 -6.02 -8.20
C ALA A 231 4.84 -7.53 -8.03
N ARG A 232 3.86 -8.10 -8.71
CA ARG A 232 3.79 -9.55 -8.87
C ARG A 232 4.85 -9.98 -9.88
N ARG A 233 5.67 -10.94 -9.49
CA ARG A 233 6.76 -11.50 -10.28
C ARG A 233 6.60 -12.99 -10.37
N GLN A 234 7.11 -13.55 -11.48
CA GLN A 234 7.15 -15.00 -11.69
C GLN A 234 8.55 -15.38 -12.13
N CYS A 235 9.05 -16.50 -11.64
CA CYS A 235 10.28 -17.10 -12.12
C CYS A 235 10.12 -18.62 -12.21
N PRO A 236 10.73 -19.27 -13.21
CA PRO A 236 10.75 -20.71 -13.29
C PRO A 236 11.67 -21.27 -12.20
N VAL A 237 11.20 -22.28 -11.47
CA VAL A 237 11.93 -22.99 -10.43
C VAL A 237 11.92 -24.47 -10.75
N ILE A 238 13.07 -25.13 -10.63
CA ILE A 238 13.17 -26.58 -10.82
C ILE A 238 12.51 -27.27 -9.63
N VAL A 239 11.50 -28.08 -9.92
CA VAL A 239 10.78 -28.89 -8.91
C VAL A 239 11.18 -30.37 -8.97
N ASP A 240 11.62 -30.86 -10.14
CA ASP A 240 12.12 -32.21 -10.31
C ASP A 240 13.17 -32.29 -11.41
N MET A 241 13.97 -33.32 -11.38
CA MET A 241 14.96 -33.59 -12.41
C MET A 241 15.07 -35.10 -12.71
N SER A 242 15.32 -35.41 -13.96
CA SER A 242 15.71 -36.75 -14.39
C SER A 242 17.09 -36.74 -15.06
N VAL A 243 17.85 -37.81 -14.84
CA VAL A 243 19.17 -37.97 -15.42
C VAL A 243 19.05 -39.03 -16.52
N ALA A 244 19.32 -38.63 -17.77
CA ALA A 244 19.40 -39.54 -18.91
C ALA A 244 20.86 -39.79 -19.27
N GLU A 245 21.13 -40.97 -19.83
CA GLU A 245 22.45 -41.25 -20.40
C GLU A 245 22.71 -40.31 -21.58
N ILE A 246 23.96 -39.87 -21.68
CA ILE A 246 24.40 -39.07 -22.83
C ILE A 246 24.31 -39.90 -24.09
N ASP A 247 23.68 -39.37 -25.12
CA ASP A 247 23.76 -39.93 -26.50
C ASP A 247 25.16 -39.68 -27.05
N TYR A 248 26.06 -40.63 -26.75
CA TYR A 248 27.45 -40.55 -27.20
C TYR A 248 27.58 -40.53 -28.72
N GLU A 249 26.62 -41.04 -29.49
CA GLU A 249 26.64 -40.97 -30.95
C GLU A 249 26.43 -39.53 -31.41
N LYS A 250 25.48 -38.82 -30.89
CA LYS A 250 25.29 -37.40 -31.15
C LYS A 250 26.43 -36.54 -30.65
N MET A 251 26.94 -36.89 -29.46
CA MET A 251 28.07 -36.17 -28.89
C MET A 251 29.34 -36.31 -29.69
N ASN A 252 29.63 -37.50 -30.24
CA ASN A 252 30.81 -37.75 -31.05
C ASN A 252 30.76 -37.09 -32.46
N GLN A 253 29.57 -36.66 -32.91
CA GLN A 253 29.42 -35.85 -34.12
C GLN A 253 29.84 -34.39 -33.92
N LEU A 254 29.89 -33.91 -32.68
CA LEU A 254 30.40 -32.56 -32.38
C LEU A 254 31.94 -32.60 -32.39
N ALA A 255 32.56 -31.64 -33.08
CA ALA A 255 34.01 -31.50 -33.07
C ALA A 255 34.52 -31.26 -31.62
N GLY A 256 35.68 -31.87 -31.28
CA GLY A 256 36.28 -31.70 -29.95
C GLY A 256 36.68 -30.24 -29.64
N ILE A 257 36.89 -29.44 -30.70
CA ILE A 257 37.17 -28.00 -30.62
C ILE A 257 36.22 -27.28 -31.57
N ILE A 258 35.48 -26.30 -31.08
CA ILE A 258 34.48 -25.57 -31.84
C ILE A 258 34.81 -24.07 -31.79
N GLY A 259 34.87 -23.44 -32.96
CA GLY A 259 34.88 -21.99 -33.06
C GLY A 259 33.42 -21.48 -32.97
N TYR A 260 33.12 -20.72 -31.97
CA TYR A 260 31.76 -20.17 -31.72
C TYR A 260 31.75 -18.66 -31.86
N MET A 261 30.73 -18.12 -32.51
CA MET A 261 30.47 -16.68 -32.55
C MET A 261 29.28 -16.36 -31.65
N VAL A 262 29.52 -15.57 -30.62
CA VAL A 262 28.52 -15.17 -29.62
C VAL A 262 27.36 -14.48 -30.30
N GLN A 263 26.15 -14.94 -30.01
CA GLN A 263 24.89 -14.36 -30.45
C GLN A 263 24.33 -13.43 -29.41
N GLU A 264 23.37 -12.59 -29.78
CA GLU A 264 22.60 -11.77 -28.82
C GLU A 264 21.84 -12.67 -27.86
N GLY A 265 21.98 -12.40 -26.54
CA GLY A 265 21.38 -13.21 -25.47
C GLY A 265 22.19 -14.42 -25.00
N ASP A 266 23.33 -14.72 -25.64
CA ASP A 266 24.23 -15.79 -25.18
C ASP A 266 24.93 -15.39 -23.86
N THR A 267 25.03 -16.36 -22.95
CA THR A 267 25.83 -16.28 -21.72
C THR A 267 26.85 -17.43 -21.70
N LEU A 268 27.90 -17.31 -20.87
CA LEU A 268 28.83 -18.44 -20.68
C LEU A 268 28.09 -19.68 -20.19
N TRP A 269 27.04 -19.51 -19.37
CA TRP A 269 26.19 -20.60 -18.89
C TRP A 269 25.46 -21.31 -20.07
N THR A 270 24.76 -20.56 -20.91
CA THR A 270 23.99 -21.15 -22.03
C THR A 270 24.90 -21.85 -23.06
N ILE A 271 26.09 -21.30 -23.28
CA ILE A 271 27.10 -21.89 -24.18
C ILE A 271 27.67 -23.16 -23.52
N ALA A 272 28.06 -23.12 -22.24
CA ALA A 272 28.59 -24.26 -21.52
C ALA A 272 27.60 -25.43 -21.49
N LYS A 273 26.31 -25.14 -21.22
CA LYS A 273 25.21 -26.11 -21.25
C LYS A 273 25.05 -26.75 -22.63
N ARG A 274 25.08 -25.94 -23.70
CA ARG A 274 24.90 -26.38 -25.08
C ARG A 274 26.02 -27.34 -25.56
N TYR A 275 27.25 -27.12 -25.10
CA TYR A 275 28.41 -27.87 -25.52
C TYR A 275 28.95 -28.83 -24.46
N PHE A 276 28.22 -29.10 -23.40
CA PHE A 276 28.59 -30.01 -22.32
C PHE A 276 29.98 -29.72 -21.77
N THR A 277 30.31 -28.45 -21.57
CA THR A 277 31.59 -28.02 -21.02
C THR A 277 31.37 -27.12 -19.77
N SER A 278 32.43 -26.83 -19.05
CA SER A 278 32.34 -25.94 -17.89
C SER A 278 32.61 -24.49 -18.28
N ILE A 279 32.00 -23.54 -17.55
CA ILE A 279 32.28 -22.11 -17.71
C ILE A 279 33.79 -21.84 -17.53
N ASP A 280 34.42 -22.49 -16.54
CA ASP A 280 35.85 -22.33 -16.27
C ASP A 280 36.74 -22.83 -17.46
N SER A 281 36.31 -23.89 -18.16
CA SER A 281 36.98 -24.32 -19.36
C SER A 281 36.91 -23.28 -20.49
N ILE A 282 35.73 -22.70 -20.71
CA ILE A 282 35.56 -21.63 -21.69
C ILE A 282 36.41 -20.41 -21.32
N ARG A 283 36.39 -20.00 -20.04
CA ARG A 283 37.23 -18.89 -19.56
C ARG A 283 38.71 -19.11 -19.82
N LYS A 284 39.23 -20.27 -19.41
CA LYS A 284 40.65 -20.62 -19.54
C LYS A 284 41.12 -20.61 -20.99
N VAL A 285 40.36 -21.29 -21.85
CA VAL A 285 40.73 -21.42 -23.27
C VAL A 285 40.73 -20.08 -24.00
N ASN A 286 39.81 -19.20 -23.63
CA ASN A 286 39.65 -17.90 -24.29
C ASN A 286 40.29 -16.72 -23.49
N GLN A 287 40.94 -16.98 -22.36
CA GLN A 287 41.59 -15.97 -21.51
C GLN A 287 40.62 -14.85 -21.10
N LEU A 288 39.39 -15.22 -20.74
CA LEU A 288 38.36 -14.25 -20.35
C LEU A 288 38.57 -13.82 -18.91
N GLU A 289 38.64 -12.52 -18.68
CA GLU A 289 38.74 -11.94 -17.36
C GLU A 289 37.34 -11.70 -16.70
N ARG A 290 36.29 -11.64 -17.52
CA ARG A 290 34.91 -11.38 -17.13
C ARG A 290 33.94 -12.34 -17.79
N ASP A 291 32.75 -12.49 -17.22
CA ASP A 291 31.68 -13.35 -17.74
C ASP A 291 30.83 -12.70 -18.83
N GLU A 292 30.98 -11.41 -19.01
CA GLU A 292 30.24 -10.65 -20.00
C GLU A 292 30.72 -10.95 -21.41
N LEU A 293 29.79 -11.34 -22.25
CA LEU A 293 30.05 -11.62 -23.65
C LEU A 293 29.46 -10.52 -24.55
N SER A 294 30.16 -10.22 -25.65
CA SER A 294 29.65 -9.28 -26.64
C SER A 294 29.19 -10.05 -27.89
N PRO A 295 28.03 -9.69 -28.49
CA PRO A 295 27.58 -10.24 -29.74
C PRO A 295 28.67 -10.08 -30.81
N GLY A 296 28.97 -11.16 -31.58
CA GLY A 296 30.03 -11.20 -32.56
C GLY A 296 31.41 -11.57 -32.00
N GLN A 297 31.59 -11.67 -30.69
CA GLN A 297 32.81 -12.15 -30.05
C GLN A 297 33.09 -13.61 -30.48
N LYS A 298 34.34 -13.93 -30.78
CA LYS A 298 34.75 -15.30 -31.18
C LYS A 298 35.27 -16.03 -29.95
N LEU A 299 34.73 -17.21 -29.71
CA LEU A 299 35.16 -18.10 -28.64
C LEU A 299 35.63 -19.43 -29.20
N VAL A 300 36.63 -20.00 -28.59
CA VAL A 300 37.02 -21.40 -28.76
C VAL A 300 36.42 -22.22 -27.63
N ILE A 301 35.62 -23.22 -27.97
CA ILE A 301 34.98 -24.10 -27.02
C ILE A 301 35.62 -25.47 -27.15
N VAL A 302 36.12 -25.95 -26.03
CA VAL A 302 36.61 -27.32 -25.91
C VAL A 302 35.54 -28.13 -25.22
N LYS A 303 35.11 -29.19 -25.87
CA LYS A 303 34.12 -30.12 -25.35
C LYS A 303 34.66 -30.77 -24.06
N GLY A 304 33.84 -30.87 -23.03
CA GLY A 304 34.16 -31.51 -21.74
C GLY A 304 34.17 -33.02 -21.84
#